data_39b54b8f31d4bf7261171ef130758890
#
_entry.id   39b54b8f31d4bf7261171ef130758890
#
_cell.length_a   1.000
_cell.length_b   1.000
_cell.length_c   1.000
_cell.angle_alpha   90.00
_cell.angle_beta   90.00
_cell.angle_gamma   90.00
#
_symmetry.space_group_name_H-M   'P 1'
#
loop_
_entity.id
_entity.type
_entity.pdbx_description
1 polymer ?
#
loop_
_entity_poly.entity_id
_entity_poly.type
_entity_poly.pdbx_seq_one_letter_code
_entity_poly.pdbx_strand_id
1 'polypeptide(L)'
;MKTLVIFVSVLLSLGVRAEAVDARAWFEAVRSDDVWAASSWLGQSPNNVLGVNVRDADGNTALHVAIKTPSPSIRDWLLTQPGFEIDTRNNHQETPLMFAAIQCDSDTVSALLSAKAAVNGTGWVALHYASACRAVAAPDIIRNLLAHNAYIDAESPNGTTPLMMAAQYGLLASVQTLLDEGADVLLKNEHGLNALDFALIGSQPDSAVVLKAAILARQRLKRGTW
;
A
#
# COMPACT_ATOMS: atom_id res chain seq x y z
N MET A 1 45.49 24.98 14.55
CA MET A 1 44.61 24.37 13.56
C MET A 1 44.00 23.01 13.96
N LYS A 2 44.53 22.27 14.94
CA LYS A 2 43.96 20.97 15.38
C LYS A 2 42.75 21.07 16.32
N THR A 3 42.59 22.17 17.05
CA THR A 3 41.49 22.35 18.03
C THR A 3 40.15 22.69 17.37
N LEU A 4 40.14 23.29 16.19
CA LEU A 4 38.90 23.68 15.48
C LEU A 4 38.18 22.47 14.85
N VAL A 5 38.96 21.47 14.39
CA VAL A 5 38.41 20.26 13.76
C VAL A 5 37.70 19.36 14.76
N ILE A 6 38.16 19.30 16.01
CA ILE A 6 37.53 18.49 17.08
C ILE A 6 36.19 19.09 17.51
N PHE A 7 36.07 20.43 17.53
CA PHE A 7 34.81 21.11 17.90
C PHE A 7 33.71 20.92 16.83
N VAL A 8 34.09 20.95 15.55
CA VAL A 8 33.13 20.73 14.46
C VAL A 8 32.65 19.27 14.43
N SER A 9 33.54 18.30 14.66
CA SER A 9 33.14 16.86 14.67
C SER A 9 32.28 16.50 15.90
N VAL A 10 32.51 17.14 17.06
CA VAL A 10 31.67 16.94 18.25
C VAL A 10 30.29 17.57 18.08
N LEU A 11 30.18 18.74 17.46
CA LEU A 11 28.94 19.42 17.17
C LEU A 11 28.09 18.62 16.14
N LEU A 12 28.74 18.08 15.09
CA LEU A 12 28.06 17.21 14.11
C LEU A 12 27.58 15.90 14.74
N SER A 13 28.38 15.28 15.65
CA SER A 13 27.98 14.05 16.33
C SER A 13 26.87 14.28 17.37
N LEU A 14 26.80 15.44 17.99
CA LEU A 14 25.74 15.84 18.91
C LEU A 14 24.45 16.16 18.15
N GLY A 15 24.54 16.84 17.00
CA GLY A 15 23.39 17.13 16.13
C GLY A 15 22.73 15.84 15.61
N VAL A 16 23.52 14.94 15.04
CA VAL A 16 23.02 13.63 14.53
C VAL A 16 22.42 12.79 15.66
N ARG A 17 22.98 12.81 16.88
CA ARG A 17 22.38 12.12 18.04
C ARG A 17 21.08 12.76 18.51
N ALA A 18 21.00 14.09 18.52
CA ALA A 18 19.76 14.78 18.89
C ALA A 18 18.64 14.51 17.88
N GLU A 19 18.93 14.55 16.58
CA GLU A 19 17.96 14.22 15.51
C GLU A 19 17.48 12.76 15.58
N ALA A 20 18.37 11.80 15.86
CA ALA A 20 18.02 10.39 15.99
C ALA A 20 17.15 10.11 17.25
N VAL A 21 17.38 10.83 18.34
CA VAL A 21 16.57 10.74 19.56
C VAL A 21 15.19 11.33 19.31
N ASP A 22 15.12 12.43 18.60
CA ASP A 22 13.88 13.12 18.26
C ASP A 22 12.98 12.29 17.33
N ALA A 23 13.55 11.68 16.29
CA ALA A 23 12.82 10.77 15.40
C ALA A 23 12.27 9.53 16.16
N ARG A 24 12.98 9.03 17.16
CA ARG A 24 12.50 7.92 18.00
C ARG A 24 11.25 8.33 18.78
N ALA A 25 11.28 9.50 19.44
CA ALA A 25 10.14 10.01 20.20
C ALA A 25 8.91 10.22 19.31
N TRP A 26 9.13 10.71 18.07
CA TRP A 26 8.08 10.83 17.05
C TRP A 26 7.39 9.48 16.77
N PHE A 27 8.17 8.46 16.42
CA PHE A 27 7.61 7.15 16.10
C PHE A 27 7.04 6.40 17.32
N GLU A 28 7.50 6.69 18.54
CA GLU A 28 6.87 6.22 19.78
C GLU A 28 5.46 6.81 19.94
N ALA A 29 5.30 8.12 19.76
CA ALA A 29 4.00 8.77 19.80
C ALA A 29 3.06 8.19 18.73
N VAL A 30 3.57 7.93 17.52
CA VAL A 30 2.79 7.30 16.43
C VAL A 30 2.32 5.90 16.83
N ARG A 31 3.19 5.05 17.37
CA ARG A 31 2.83 3.67 17.77
C ARG A 31 1.87 3.60 18.93
N SER A 32 1.90 4.59 19.81
CA SER A 32 0.99 4.68 20.97
C SER A 32 -0.33 5.38 20.66
N ASP A 33 -0.56 5.78 19.41
CA ASP A 33 -1.73 6.55 18.96
C ASP A 33 -1.92 7.88 19.73
N ASP A 34 -0.80 8.46 20.21
CA ASP A 34 -0.79 9.68 21.03
C ASP A 34 -0.63 10.95 20.17
N VAL A 35 -1.78 11.48 19.74
CA VAL A 35 -1.85 12.72 18.94
C VAL A 35 -1.26 13.91 19.69
N TRP A 36 -1.41 13.98 21.03
CA TRP A 36 -0.87 15.09 21.82
C TRP A 36 0.67 15.06 21.82
N ALA A 37 1.27 13.92 22.07
CA ALA A 37 2.74 13.76 22.01
C ALA A 37 3.28 14.04 20.61
N ALA A 38 2.60 13.55 19.55
CA ALA A 38 2.98 13.79 18.17
C ALA A 38 2.89 15.28 17.79
N SER A 39 1.81 15.96 18.17
CA SER A 39 1.63 17.40 17.90
C SER A 39 2.63 18.25 18.69
N SER A 40 2.91 17.89 19.93
CA SER A 40 3.92 18.55 20.77
C SER A 40 5.32 18.43 20.16
N TRP A 41 5.67 17.26 19.63
CA TRP A 41 6.95 17.03 18.93
C TRP A 41 7.11 17.95 17.72
N LEU A 42 6.07 18.06 16.88
CA LEU A 42 6.09 18.98 15.73
C LEU A 42 6.20 20.44 16.15
N GLY A 43 5.56 20.84 17.25
CA GLY A 43 5.59 22.24 17.75
C GLY A 43 6.90 22.65 18.41
N GLN A 44 7.67 21.69 18.94
CA GLN A 44 8.93 21.96 19.65
C GLN A 44 10.16 22.03 18.75
N SER A 45 10.04 21.65 17.48
CA SER A 45 11.15 21.63 16.52
C SER A 45 11.18 22.95 15.72
N PRO A 46 11.80 24.04 16.23
CA PRO A 46 11.69 25.38 15.64
C PRO A 46 12.33 25.48 14.26
N ASN A 47 13.13 24.50 13.87
CA ASN A 47 13.71 24.37 12.54
C ASN A 47 13.20 23.16 11.76
N ASN A 48 12.06 22.61 12.12
CA ASN A 48 11.39 21.40 11.60
C ASN A 48 11.92 20.89 10.24
N VAL A 49 13.22 20.61 10.18
CA VAL A 49 13.94 20.16 8.96
C VAL A 49 13.40 18.80 8.52
N LEU A 50 12.89 18.03 9.47
CA LEU A 50 12.36 16.69 9.23
C LEU A 50 10.84 16.71 9.00
N GLY A 51 10.10 17.63 9.66
CA GLY A 51 8.66 17.80 9.48
C GLY A 51 7.84 16.54 9.76
N VAL A 52 6.58 16.59 9.36
CA VAL A 52 5.62 15.48 9.46
C VAL A 52 5.99 14.27 8.58
N ASN A 53 6.87 14.46 7.59
CA ASN A 53 7.31 13.45 6.61
C ASN A 53 8.61 12.71 7.00
N VAL A 54 9.01 12.79 8.27
CA VAL A 54 10.14 12.02 8.83
C VAL A 54 9.99 10.53 8.50
N ARG A 55 11.11 9.88 8.19
CA ARG A 55 11.17 8.46 7.84
C ARG A 55 11.98 7.66 8.86
N ASP A 56 11.57 6.42 9.11
CA ASP A 56 12.35 5.45 9.87
C ASP A 56 13.47 4.82 9.02
N ALA A 57 14.20 3.86 9.58
CA ALA A 57 15.29 3.16 8.89
C ALA A 57 14.83 2.36 7.65
N ASP A 58 13.57 1.93 7.62
CA ASP A 58 12.95 1.22 6.50
C ASP A 58 12.34 2.19 5.47
N GLY A 59 12.50 3.49 5.68
CA GLY A 59 11.92 4.55 4.85
C GLY A 59 10.42 4.76 5.08
N ASN A 60 9.85 4.15 6.13
CA ASN A 60 8.43 4.33 6.46
C ASN A 60 8.19 5.72 7.05
N THR A 61 7.15 6.39 6.59
CA THR A 61 6.63 7.59 7.23
C THR A 61 5.76 7.24 8.45
N ALA A 62 5.38 8.24 9.24
CA ALA A 62 4.45 8.07 10.33
C ALA A 62 3.16 7.35 9.92
N LEU A 63 2.67 7.60 8.70
CA LEU A 63 1.44 6.96 8.20
C LEU A 63 1.63 5.45 7.95
N HIS A 64 2.77 5.03 7.39
CA HIS A 64 3.09 3.60 7.26
C HIS A 64 3.12 2.92 8.64
N VAL A 65 3.73 3.59 9.62
CA VAL A 65 3.82 3.07 10.99
C VAL A 65 2.44 3.03 11.64
N ALA A 66 1.63 4.08 11.50
CA ALA A 66 0.27 4.15 12.04
C ALA A 66 -0.66 3.06 11.47
N ILE A 67 -0.47 2.68 10.20
CA ILE A 67 -1.22 1.57 9.59
C ILE A 67 -0.71 0.23 10.12
N LYS A 68 0.61 0.06 10.26
CA LYS A 68 1.21 -1.17 10.76
C LYS A 68 0.88 -1.46 12.24
N THR A 69 0.75 -0.41 13.04
CA THR A 69 0.44 -0.48 14.49
C THR A 69 -0.92 0.12 14.79
N PRO A 70 -2.02 -0.37 14.24
CA PRO A 70 -3.32 0.30 14.11
C PRO A 70 -3.51 1.52 15.02
N SER A 71 -3.19 2.71 14.47
CA SER A 71 -3.21 3.99 15.19
C SER A 71 -4.15 4.96 14.47
N PRO A 72 -5.47 4.78 14.61
CA PRO A 72 -6.46 5.51 13.82
C PRO A 72 -6.49 7.01 14.13
N SER A 73 -6.26 7.41 15.38
CA SER A 73 -6.26 8.83 15.75
C SER A 73 -5.08 9.57 15.12
N ILE A 74 -3.90 8.96 15.13
CA ILE A 74 -2.70 9.49 14.45
C ILE A 74 -2.92 9.50 12.93
N ARG A 75 -3.46 8.44 12.33
CA ARG A 75 -3.77 8.40 10.90
C ARG A 75 -4.63 9.61 10.51
N ASP A 76 -5.76 9.78 11.18
CA ASP A 76 -6.70 10.85 10.86
C ASP A 76 -6.08 12.23 11.08
N TRP A 77 -5.33 12.40 12.15
CA TRP A 77 -4.61 13.63 12.43
C TRP A 77 -3.53 13.94 11.37
N LEU A 78 -2.71 12.95 10.96
CA LEU A 78 -1.69 13.12 9.92
C LEU A 78 -2.29 13.61 8.60
N LEU A 79 -3.45 13.06 8.21
CA LEU A 79 -4.14 13.45 6.97
C LEU A 79 -4.62 14.91 6.98
N THR A 80 -4.67 15.57 8.14
CA THR A 80 -5.00 16.99 8.26
C THR A 80 -3.78 17.92 8.29
N GLN A 81 -2.56 17.36 8.38
CA GLN A 81 -1.37 18.18 8.55
C GLN A 81 -0.95 18.87 7.25
N PRO A 82 -0.62 20.17 7.28
CA PRO A 82 -0.13 20.86 6.10
C PRO A 82 1.22 20.30 5.67
N GLY A 83 1.39 20.11 4.35
CA GLY A 83 2.62 19.58 3.76
C GLY A 83 2.84 18.09 3.99
N PHE A 84 1.84 17.34 4.49
CA PHE A 84 1.92 15.90 4.63
C PHE A 84 1.89 15.21 3.24
N GLU A 85 2.86 14.34 3.00
CA GLU A 85 3.02 13.61 1.74
C GLU A 85 2.37 12.22 1.85
N ILE A 86 1.10 12.11 1.43
CA ILE A 86 0.27 10.90 1.58
C ILE A 86 0.78 9.70 0.75
N ASP A 87 1.45 9.96 -0.39
CA ASP A 87 1.87 8.93 -1.35
C ASP A 87 3.36 8.59 -1.26
N THR A 88 4.01 9.00 -0.17
CA THR A 88 5.43 8.68 0.06
C THR A 88 5.66 7.17 0.02
N ARG A 89 6.67 6.74 -0.77
CA ARG A 89 7.07 5.33 -0.84
C ARG A 89 8.17 5.03 0.17
N ASN A 90 8.08 3.88 0.85
CA ASN A 90 9.15 3.36 1.71
C ASN A 90 10.29 2.75 0.87
N ASN A 91 11.30 2.14 1.53
CA ASN A 91 12.43 1.49 0.85
C ASN A 91 12.03 0.27 -0.01
N HIS A 92 10.86 -0.32 0.24
CA HIS A 92 10.26 -1.40 -0.56
C HIS A 92 9.37 -0.88 -1.70
N GLN A 93 9.37 0.43 -1.94
CA GLN A 93 8.53 1.10 -2.96
C GLN A 93 7.02 1.00 -2.68
N GLU A 94 6.63 0.80 -1.44
CA GLU A 94 5.23 0.70 -1.01
C GLU A 94 4.71 2.04 -0.51
N THR A 95 3.49 2.40 -0.91
CA THR A 95 2.76 3.57 -0.39
C THR A 95 1.91 3.20 0.82
N PRO A 96 1.47 4.17 1.65
CA PRO A 96 0.52 3.91 2.73
C PRO A 96 -0.75 3.21 2.26
N LEU A 97 -1.28 3.55 1.07
CA LEU A 97 -2.46 2.88 0.52
C LEU A 97 -2.21 1.40 0.20
N MET A 98 -1.01 1.04 -0.29
CA MET A 98 -0.62 -0.37 -0.46
C MET A 98 -0.54 -1.09 0.89
N PHE A 99 -0.01 -0.43 1.93
CA PHE A 99 0.03 -0.98 3.30
C PHE A 99 -1.37 -1.25 3.86
N ALA A 100 -2.29 -0.30 3.72
CA ALA A 100 -3.67 -0.48 4.15
C ALA A 100 -4.35 -1.64 3.40
N ALA A 101 -4.10 -1.75 2.10
CA ALA A 101 -4.64 -2.82 1.26
C ALA A 101 -4.13 -4.22 1.67
N ILE A 102 -2.81 -4.37 1.95
CA ILE A 102 -2.24 -5.66 2.38
C ILE A 102 -2.70 -6.05 3.80
N GLN A 103 -2.94 -5.07 4.67
CA GLN A 103 -3.50 -5.29 6.02
C GLN A 103 -5.01 -5.61 5.97
N CYS A 104 -5.63 -5.49 4.80
CA CYS A 104 -7.09 -5.64 4.63
C CYS A 104 -7.88 -4.62 5.48
N ASP A 105 -7.30 -3.46 5.74
CA ASP A 105 -7.90 -2.39 6.56
C ASP A 105 -8.80 -1.49 5.70
N SER A 106 -10.08 -1.85 5.62
CA SER A 106 -11.09 -1.14 4.83
C SER A 106 -11.28 0.32 5.27
N ASP A 107 -11.19 0.59 6.57
CA ASP A 107 -11.40 1.94 7.11
C ASP A 107 -10.25 2.85 6.71
N THR A 108 -9.01 2.36 6.84
CA THR A 108 -7.82 3.10 6.41
C THR A 108 -7.79 3.29 4.90
N VAL A 109 -8.12 2.26 4.10
CA VAL A 109 -8.25 2.41 2.65
C VAL A 109 -9.24 3.52 2.30
N SER A 110 -10.42 3.53 2.93
CA SER A 110 -11.45 4.54 2.69
C SER A 110 -11.00 5.95 3.11
N ALA A 111 -10.32 6.08 4.24
CA ALA A 111 -9.76 7.35 4.70
C ALA A 111 -8.71 7.91 3.73
N LEU A 112 -7.78 7.06 3.27
CA LEU A 112 -6.73 7.45 2.32
C LEU A 112 -7.31 7.85 0.95
N LEU A 113 -8.29 7.10 0.44
CA LEU A 113 -8.98 7.44 -0.81
C LEU A 113 -9.75 8.77 -0.71
N SER A 114 -10.40 9.01 0.43
CA SER A 114 -11.07 10.29 0.72
C SER A 114 -10.08 11.46 0.77
N ALA A 115 -8.89 11.22 1.29
CA ALA A 115 -7.77 12.17 1.31
C ALA A 115 -7.01 12.26 -0.02
N LYS A 116 -7.51 11.62 -1.11
CA LYS A 116 -6.96 11.66 -2.46
C LYS A 116 -5.60 10.98 -2.63
N ALA A 117 -5.31 9.94 -1.86
CA ALA A 117 -4.16 9.08 -2.11
C ALA A 117 -4.17 8.53 -3.54
N ALA A 118 -3.00 8.46 -4.17
CA ALA A 118 -2.84 7.96 -5.54
C ALA A 118 -3.15 6.46 -5.60
N VAL A 119 -4.15 6.11 -6.40
CA VAL A 119 -4.62 4.73 -6.56
C VAL A 119 -3.77 3.95 -7.56
N ASN A 120 -3.32 4.65 -8.60
CA ASN A 120 -2.52 4.11 -9.70
C ASN A 120 -1.06 4.56 -9.62
N GLY A 121 -0.19 3.83 -10.28
CA GLY A 121 1.23 4.13 -10.36
C GLY A 121 1.96 3.10 -11.23
N THR A 122 3.28 3.18 -11.30
CA THR A 122 4.11 2.18 -11.98
C THR A 122 4.40 1.00 -11.04
N GLY A 123 4.36 -0.21 -11.57
CA GLY A 123 4.65 -1.42 -10.83
C GLY A 123 3.50 -1.87 -9.94
N TRP A 124 3.82 -2.34 -8.74
CA TRP A 124 2.80 -2.77 -7.78
C TRP A 124 1.93 -1.59 -7.34
N VAL A 125 0.62 -1.80 -7.27
CA VAL A 125 -0.36 -0.83 -6.79
C VAL A 125 -1.29 -1.45 -5.74
N ALA A 126 -2.04 -0.61 -5.01
CA ALA A 126 -2.90 -1.07 -3.91
C ALA A 126 -3.89 -2.18 -4.33
N LEU A 127 -4.37 -2.18 -5.59
CA LEU A 127 -5.31 -3.20 -6.07
C LEU A 127 -4.69 -4.60 -6.11
N HIS A 128 -3.39 -4.75 -6.39
CA HIS A 128 -2.70 -6.04 -6.31
C HIS A 128 -2.73 -6.60 -4.89
N TYR A 129 -2.43 -5.76 -3.90
CA TYR A 129 -2.40 -6.13 -2.48
C TYR A 129 -3.79 -6.44 -1.94
N ALA A 130 -4.79 -5.60 -2.27
CA ALA A 130 -6.19 -5.85 -1.92
C ALA A 130 -6.69 -7.18 -2.49
N SER A 131 -6.27 -7.52 -3.72
CA SER A 131 -6.64 -8.76 -4.40
C SER A 131 -6.04 -10.01 -3.72
N ALA A 132 -4.87 -9.89 -3.11
CA ALA A 132 -4.23 -10.96 -2.35
C ALA A 132 -4.72 -11.05 -0.88
N CYS A 133 -5.50 -10.08 -0.42
CA CYS A 133 -6.04 -10.05 0.93
C CYS A 133 -6.98 -11.23 1.19
N ARG A 134 -6.85 -11.87 2.36
CA ARG A 134 -7.65 -13.04 2.75
C ARG A 134 -8.74 -12.72 3.78
N ALA A 135 -9.04 -11.46 4.01
CA ALA A 135 -10.15 -11.05 4.87
C ALA A 135 -11.46 -10.95 4.09
N VAL A 136 -12.58 -11.09 4.78
CA VAL A 136 -13.93 -10.96 4.21
C VAL A 136 -14.15 -9.58 3.57
N ALA A 137 -13.44 -8.56 4.05
CA ALA A 137 -13.49 -7.20 3.52
C ALA A 137 -12.81 -7.02 2.14
N ALA A 138 -12.03 -8.00 1.64
CA ALA A 138 -11.27 -7.87 0.40
C ALA A 138 -12.12 -7.46 -0.81
N PRO A 139 -13.28 -8.08 -1.09
CA PRO A 139 -14.13 -7.67 -2.21
C PRO A 139 -14.59 -6.20 -2.14
N ASP A 140 -14.89 -5.71 -0.94
CA ASP A 140 -15.33 -4.32 -0.75
C ASP A 140 -14.17 -3.33 -0.92
N ILE A 141 -12.97 -3.68 -0.45
CA ILE A 141 -11.75 -2.91 -0.71
C ILE A 141 -11.46 -2.85 -2.21
N ILE A 142 -11.57 -3.97 -2.93
CA ILE A 142 -11.39 -4.03 -4.39
C ILE A 142 -12.37 -3.08 -5.06
N ARG A 143 -13.67 -3.16 -4.76
CA ARG A 143 -14.70 -2.27 -5.34
C ARG A 143 -14.44 -0.81 -5.01
N ASN A 144 -14.02 -0.50 -3.78
CA ASN A 144 -13.71 0.86 -3.36
C ASN A 144 -12.53 1.44 -4.16
N LEU A 145 -11.46 0.67 -4.38
CA LEU A 145 -10.33 1.07 -5.22
C LEU A 145 -10.76 1.29 -6.67
N LEU A 146 -11.57 0.39 -7.25
CA LEU A 146 -12.10 0.50 -8.61
C LEU A 146 -13.02 1.72 -8.76
N ALA A 147 -13.87 2.01 -7.78
CA ALA A 147 -14.70 3.21 -7.73
C ALA A 147 -13.89 4.52 -7.72
N HIS A 148 -12.63 4.45 -7.25
CA HIS A 148 -11.66 5.54 -7.29
C HIS A 148 -10.71 5.44 -8.50
N ASN A 149 -11.12 4.78 -9.58
CA ASN A 149 -10.43 4.63 -10.86
C ASN A 149 -9.12 3.81 -10.78
N ALA A 150 -9.04 2.82 -9.90
CA ALA A 150 -7.96 1.84 -10.00
C ALA A 150 -8.00 1.11 -11.35
N TYR A 151 -6.86 0.95 -12.00
CA TYR A 151 -6.78 0.15 -13.22
C TYR A 151 -6.96 -1.32 -12.88
N ILE A 152 -8.08 -1.92 -13.33
CA ILE A 152 -8.46 -3.28 -12.97
C ILE A 152 -7.43 -4.31 -13.41
N ASP A 153 -6.81 -4.10 -14.56
CA ASP A 153 -5.77 -4.93 -15.15
C ASP A 153 -4.38 -4.27 -15.01
N ALA A 154 -4.14 -3.54 -13.92
CA ALA A 154 -2.83 -2.97 -13.64
C ALA A 154 -1.74 -4.05 -13.67
N GLU A 155 -0.61 -3.74 -14.29
CA GLU A 155 0.52 -4.66 -14.41
C GLU A 155 1.63 -4.34 -13.39
N SER A 156 2.06 -5.34 -12.65
CA SER A 156 3.29 -5.28 -11.86
C SER A 156 4.52 -5.34 -12.77
N PRO A 157 5.75 -5.18 -12.26
CA PRO A 157 6.96 -5.20 -13.09
C PRO A 157 7.15 -6.45 -13.96
N ASN A 158 6.54 -7.57 -13.60
CA ASN A 158 6.57 -8.82 -14.39
C ASN A 158 5.24 -9.12 -15.11
N GLY A 159 4.37 -8.12 -15.24
CA GLY A 159 3.07 -8.25 -15.90
C GLY A 159 2.03 -9.02 -15.09
N THR A 160 2.23 -9.24 -13.78
CA THR A 160 1.21 -9.87 -12.93
C THR A 160 0.07 -8.88 -12.68
N THR A 161 -1.19 -9.33 -12.88
CA THR A 161 -2.39 -8.52 -12.68
C THR A 161 -3.04 -8.77 -11.32
N PRO A 162 -3.93 -7.86 -10.84
CA PRO A 162 -4.71 -8.08 -9.63
C PRO A 162 -5.50 -9.40 -9.63
N LEU A 163 -6.07 -9.80 -10.78
CA LEU A 163 -6.78 -11.08 -10.92
C LEU A 163 -5.85 -12.28 -10.71
N MET A 164 -4.60 -12.22 -11.17
CA MET A 164 -3.58 -13.26 -10.91
C MET A 164 -3.25 -13.34 -9.43
N MET A 165 -3.12 -12.20 -8.74
CA MET A 165 -2.88 -12.14 -7.30
C MET A 165 -4.06 -12.72 -6.51
N ALA A 166 -5.30 -12.34 -6.86
CA ALA A 166 -6.49 -12.91 -6.26
C ALA A 166 -6.57 -14.44 -6.46
N ALA A 167 -6.22 -14.90 -7.65
CA ALA A 167 -6.24 -16.32 -8.01
C ALA A 167 -5.27 -17.16 -7.19
N GLN A 168 -4.07 -16.63 -6.89
CA GLN A 168 -3.04 -17.36 -6.14
C GLN A 168 -3.21 -17.27 -4.62
N TYR A 169 -3.48 -16.07 -4.12
CA TYR A 169 -3.39 -15.76 -2.69
C TYR A 169 -4.72 -15.35 -2.05
N GLY A 170 -5.64 -14.84 -2.85
CA GLY A 170 -6.88 -14.23 -2.38
C GLY A 170 -7.98 -15.23 -2.03
N LEU A 171 -9.16 -14.68 -1.75
CA LEU A 171 -10.38 -15.43 -1.59
C LEU A 171 -11.07 -15.63 -2.95
N LEU A 172 -11.83 -16.72 -3.11
CA LEU A 172 -12.70 -16.92 -4.28
C LEU A 172 -13.60 -15.70 -4.55
N ALA A 173 -14.12 -15.07 -3.50
CA ALA A 173 -14.93 -13.86 -3.62
C ALA A 173 -14.18 -12.69 -4.28
N SER A 174 -12.86 -12.54 -4.04
CA SER A 174 -12.03 -11.54 -4.72
C SER A 174 -11.89 -11.84 -6.21
N VAL A 175 -11.69 -13.12 -6.57
CA VAL A 175 -11.67 -13.56 -7.98
C VAL A 175 -12.98 -13.25 -8.68
N GLN A 176 -14.10 -13.60 -8.04
CA GLN A 176 -15.44 -13.32 -8.59
C GLN A 176 -15.67 -11.82 -8.75
N THR A 177 -15.34 -11.02 -7.73
CA THR A 177 -15.48 -9.56 -7.79
C THR A 177 -14.69 -8.98 -8.96
N LEU A 178 -13.43 -9.35 -9.14
CA LEU A 178 -12.62 -8.84 -10.25
C LEU A 178 -13.18 -9.25 -11.62
N LEU A 179 -13.68 -10.48 -11.75
CA LEU A 179 -14.31 -10.94 -12.99
C LEU A 179 -15.62 -10.19 -13.27
N ASP A 180 -16.45 -9.94 -12.26
CA ASP A 180 -17.71 -9.20 -12.38
C ASP A 180 -17.48 -7.73 -12.73
N GLU A 181 -16.40 -7.13 -12.21
CA GLU A 181 -15.96 -5.77 -12.54
C GLU A 181 -15.22 -5.68 -13.88
N GLY A 182 -15.00 -6.80 -14.58
CA GLY A 182 -14.55 -6.85 -15.96
C GLY A 182 -13.04 -7.10 -16.16
N ALA A 183 -12.33 -7.63 -15.17
CA ALA A 183 -10.92 -8.03 -15.33
C ALA A 183 -10.73 -8.99 -16.52
N ASP A 184 -9.67 -8.78 -17.32
CA ASP A 184 -9.39 -9.65 -18.46
C ASP A 184 -8.69 -10.94 -18.03
N VAL A 185 -9.49 -12.03 -17.99
CA VAL A 185 -9.02 -13.37 -17.62
C VAL A 185 -8.01 -13.97 -18.61
N LEU A 186 -7.83 -13.39 -19.80
CA LEU A 186 -6.93 -13.90 -20.82
C LEU A 186 -5.52 -13.28 -20.76
N LEU A 187 -5.31 -12.25 -19.97
CA LEU A 187 -3.99 -11.63 -19.81
C LEU A 187 -2.98 -12.64 -19.29
N LYS A 188 -1.75 -12.48 -19.73
CA LYS A 188 -0.61 -13.29 -19.33
C LYS A 188 0.53 -12.40 -18.88
N ASN A 189 1.19 -12.81 -17.80
CA ASN A 189 2.41 -12.15 -17.35
C ASN A 189 3.61 -12.46 -18.28
N GLU A 190 4.78 -11.92 -17.97
CA GLU A 190 6.03 -12.14 -18.76
C GLU A 190 6.46 -13.61 -18.84
N HIS A 191 6.01 -14.47 -17.91
CA HIS A 191 6.25 -15.91 -17.93
C HIS A 191 5.19 -16.69 -18.72
N GLY A 192 4.25 -16.00 -19.39
CA GLY A 192 3.17 -16.59 -20.16
C GLY A 192 2.06 -17.20 -19.32
N LEU A 193 2.02 -16.93 -17.99
CA LEU A 193 1.04 -17.45 -17.05
C LEU A 193 -0.17 -16.53 -16.95
N ASN A 194 -1.37 -17.08 -16.97
CA ASN A 194 -2.63 -16.39 -16.75
C ASN A 194 -3.19 -16.63 -15.33
N ALA A 195 -4.33 -16.03 -14.98
CA ALA A 195 -4.93 -16.18 -13.66
C ALA A 195 -5.28 -17.64 -13.29
N LEU A 196 -5.64 -18.49 -14.27
CA LEU A 196 -5.90 -19.92 -14.00
C LEU A 196 -4.60 -20.64 -13.59
N ASP A 197 -3.49 -20.34 -14.26
CA ASP A 197 -2.18 -20.92 -13.91
C ASP A 197 -1.79 -20.51 -12.47
N PHE A 198 -2.03 -19.25 -12.09
CA PHE A 198 -1.82 -18.74 -10.73
C PHE A 198 -2.70 -19.45 -9.69
N ALA A 199 -3.97 -19.73 -10.01
CA ALA A 199 -4.86 -20.49 -9.12
C ALA A 199 -4.35 -21.93 -8.90
N LEU A 200 -3.82 -22.58 -9.94
CA LEU A 200 -3.23 -23.91 -9.84
C LEU A 200 -1.94 -23.90 -9.00
N ILE A 201 -1.06 -22.92 -9.21
CA ILE A 201 0.17 -22.70 -8.41
C ILE A 201 -0.20 -22.47 -6.93
N GLY A 202 -1.23 -21.66 -6.65
CA GLY A 202 -1.71 -21.35 -5.31
C GLY A 202 -2.53 -22.46 -4.66
N SER A 203 -2.76 -23.59 -5.38
CA SER A 203 -3.61 -24.69 -4.90
C SER A 203 -5.02 -24.21 -4.52
N GLN A 204 -5.63 -23.37 -5.37
CA GLN A 204 -6.96 -22.77 -5.19
C GLN A 204 -7.99 -23.42 -6.16
N PRO A 205 -8.52 -24.62 -5.87
CA PRO A 205 -9.33 -25.38 -6.81
C PRO A 205 -10.63 -24.67 -7.19
N ASP A 206 -11.28 -23.98 -6.25
CA ASP A 206 -12.54 -23.28 -6.52
C ASP A 206 -12.31 -22.08 -7.45
N SER A 207 -11.25 -21.32 -7.22
CA SER A 207 -10.83 -20.23 -8.12
C SER A 207 -10.47 -20.77 -9.51
N ALA A 208 -9.79 -21.92 -9.60
CA ALA A 208 -9.44 -22.54 -10.87
C ALA A 208 -10.68 -22.95 -11.68
N VAL A 209 -11.73 -23.47 -11.02
CA VAL A 209 -13.00 -23.82 -11.69
C VAL A 209 -13.66 -22.58 -12.29
N VAL A 210 -13.79 -21.50 -11.50
CA VAL A 210 -14.40 -20.24 -11.94
C VAL A 210 -13.61 -19.61 -13.09
N LEU A 211 -12.29 -19.52 -12.96
CA LEU A 211 -11.41 -18.94 -13.98
C LEU A 211 -11.45 -19.73 -15.29
N LYS A 212 -11.46 -21.07 -15.22
CA LYS A 212 -11.61 -21.93 -16.41
C LYS A 212 -12.93 -21.66 -17.12
N ALA A 213 -14.02 -21.54 -16.37
CA ALA A 213 -15.34 -21.20 -16.95
C ALA A 213 -15.33 -19.82 -17.62
N ALA A 214 -14.74 -18.81 -16.98
CA ALA A 214 -14.62 -17.46 -17.51
C ALA A 214 -13.78 -17.42 -18.80
N ILE A 215 -12.66 -18.15 -18.86
CA ILE A 215 -11.81 -18.26 -20.07
C ILE A 215 -12.63 -18.86 -21.23
N LEU A 216 -13.35 -19.95 -20.99
CA LEU A 216 -14.16 -20.60 -22.02
C LEU A 216 -15.29 -19.68 -22.53
N ALA A 217 -15.94 -18.95 -21.63
CA ALA A 217 -16.97 -17.98 -22.00
C ALA A 217 -16.38 -16.86 -22.88
N ARG A 218 -15.24 -16.29 -22.49
CA ARG A 218 -14.59 -15.22 -23.24
C ARG A 218 -14.12 -15.67 -24.64
N GLN A 219 -13.62 -16.90 -24.75
CA GLN A 219 -13.21 -17.47 -26.03
C GLN A 219 -14.39 -17.74 -26.97
N ARG A 220 -15.57 -18.15 -26.42
CA ARG A 220 -16.80 -18.33 -27.21
C ARG A 220 -17.30 -17.01 -27.80
N LEU A 221 -17.27 -15.95 -26.99
CA LEU A 221 -17.64 -14.60 -27.47
C LEU A 221 -16.74 -14.13 -28.62
N LYS A 222 -15.42 -14.33 -28.53
CA LYS A 222 -14.47 -13.98 -29.60
C LYS A 222 -14.69 -14.77 -30.91
N ARG A 223 -15.25 -16.00 -30.83
CA ARG A 223 -15.54 -16.84 -32.02
C ARG A 223 -16.90 -16.54 -32.64
N GLY A 224 -17.83 -15.93 -31.93
CA GLY A 224 -19.18 -15.62 -32.41
C GLY A 224 -19.36 -14.23 -33.03
N THR A 225 -18.29 -13.44 -33.11
CA THR A 225 -18.29 -12.06 -33.65
C THR A 225 -17.82 -12.00 -35.11
N TRP A 226 -18.28 -12.93 -35.99
CA TRP A 226 -18.10 -12.86 -37.45
C TRP A 226 -19.44 -12.71 -38.15
#